data_4afc559228e1585af5b8d03a3b3113b7
#
_entry.id   4afc559228e1585af5b8d03a3b3113b7
#
_cell.length_a   1.000
_cell.length_b   1.000
_cell.length_c   1.000
_cell.angle_alpha   90.00
_cell.angle_beta   90.00
_cell.angle_gamma   90.00
#
_symmetry.space_group_name_H-M   'P 1'
#
loop_
_entity.id
_entity.type
_entity.pdbx_description
1 polymer ?
#
loop_
_entity_poly.entity_id
_entity_poly.type
_entity_poly.pdbx_seq_one_letter_code
_entity_poly.pdbx_strand_id
1 'polypeptide(L)'
;AQPDGYTVLMANLGPNAINPAVYGRLPYDTLKDFTPVVLVTKVPLIIVTAANSPVKDLRQLVSLAKAKPGQITFGSAGNGSGSHLAGELLSTMAGVKMNHVPYKGDAPSLTDVLGQQINVALPTSLAGMPQVKSGKLRALAVTSKTRLPSLPDVPTVDEALGINGYEAVSWGGFMVPSGTSQAIIAKMNSEFNK
;
A
#
# COMPACT_ATOMS: atom_id res chain seq x y z
N ALA A 1 -15.22 -24.08 -1.72
CA ALA A 1 -16.09 -24.15 -0.53
C ALA A 1 -17.55 -24.12 -0.98
N GLN A 2 -18.48 -24.61 -0.15
CA GLN A 2 -19.91 -24.56 -0.40
C GLN A 2 -20.41 -23.10 -0.31
N PRO A 3 -21.34 -22.65 -1.20
CA PRO A 3 -21.87 -21.29 -1.19
C PRO A 3 -23.06 -21.13 -0.20
N ASP A 4 -22.88 -21.66 1.02
CA ASP A 4 -23.90 -21.73 2.08
C ASP A 4 -23.81 -20.57 3.10
N GLY A 5 -22.83 -19.67 2.95
CA GLY A 5 -22.61 -18.54 3.82
C GLY A 5 -21.75 -18.81 5.05
N TYR A 6 -21.30 -20.05 5.28
CA TYR A 6 -20.43 -20.37 6.41
C TYR A 6 -18.94 -20.25 6.10
N THR A 7 -18.57 -20.08 4.84
CA THR A 7 -17.19 -19.82 4.44
C THR A 7 -17.04 -18.37 3.97
N VAL A 8 -16.17 -17.62 4.65
CA VAL A 8 -15.88 -16.22 4.34
C VAL A 8 -14.39 -16.08 4.07
N LEU A 9 -14.03 -15.47 2.95
CA LEU A 9 -12.66 -15.13 2.59
C LEU A 9 -12.33 -13.72 3.08
N MET A 10 -11.26 -13.58 3.84
CA MET A 10 -10.62 -12.27 4.07
C MET A 10 -9.87 -11.89 2.79
N ALA A 11 -10.50 -11.06 1.99
CA ALA A 11 -9.94 -10.57 0.73
C ALA A 11 -9.06 -9.35 0.95
N ASN A 12 -8.00 -9.21 0.16
CA ASN A 12 -7.15 -8.04 0.19
C ASN A 12 -6.52 -7.75 -1.19
N LEU A 13 -5.86 -6.60 -1.29
CA LEU A 13 -5.31 -6.06 -2.53
C LEU A 13 -4.41 -7.06 -3.27
N GLY A 14 -3.46 -7.71 -2.58
CA GLY A 14 -2.48 -8.59 -3.22
C GLY A 14 -3.13 -9.78 -3.94
N PRO A 15 -3.68 -10.76 -3.21
CA PRO A 15 -4.28 -11.95 -3.81
C PRO A 15 -5.44 -11.65 -4.76
N ASN A 16 -6.29 -10.67 -4.45
CA ASN A 16 -7.55 -10.50 -5.14
C ASN A 16 -7.53 -9.48 -6.28
N ALA A 17 -6.53 -8.59 -6.36
CA ALA A 17 -6.44 -7.61 -7.43
C ALA A 17 -5.08 -7.63 -8.16
N ILE A 18 -3.97 -7.76 -7.43
CA ILE A 18 -2.63 -7.69 -8.03
C ILE A 18 -2.22 -9.03 -8.66
N ASN A 19 -2.36 -10.13 -7.91
CA ASN A 19 -1.92 -11.44 -8.37
C ASN A 19 -2.55 -11.86 -9.72
N PRO A 20 -3.84 -11.61 -9.99
CA PRO A 20 -4.43 -11.88 -11.31
C PRO A 20 -3.74 -11.16 -12.48
N ALA A 21 -3.13 -10.01 -12.23
CA ALA A 21 -2.43 -9.24 -13.26
C ALA A 21 -0.93 -9.60 -13.39
N VAL A 22 -0.33 -10.14 -12.32
CA VAL A 22 1.12 -10.38 -12.25
C VAL A 22 1.48 -11.85 -12.53
N TYR A 23 0.65 -12.79 -12.10
CA TYR A 23 0.89 -14.21 -12.28
C TYR A 23 0.12 -14.74 -13.49
N GLY A 24 0.81 -15.43 -14.39
CA GLY A 24 0.21 -15.98 -15.61
C GLY A 24 -0.82 -17.10 -15.37
N ARG A 25 -0.82 -17.74 -14.19
CA ARG A 25 -1.77 -18.78 -13.81
C ARG A 25 -1.98 -18.79 -12.29
N LEU A 26 -3.22 -18.66 -11.89
CA LEU A 26 -3.66 -18.80 -10.49
C LEU A 26 -4.61 -20.01 -10.37
N PRO A 27 -4.69 -20.64 -9.19
CA PRO A 27 -5.66 -21.72 -8.94
C PRO A 27 -7.09 -21.20 -8.70
N TYR A 28 -7.34 -19.92 -8.90
CA TYR A 28 -8.63 -19.25 -8.73
C TYR A 28 -8.78 -18.08 -9.69
N ASP A 29 -10.03 -17.69 -9.94
CA ASP A 29 -10.43 -16.48 -10.67
C ASP A 29 -11.20 -15.58 -9.71
N THR A 30 -10.62 -14.42 -9.36
CA THR A 30 -11.20 -13.53 -8.36
C THR A 30 -12.62 -13.08 -8.73
N LEU A 31 -12.88 -12.85 -10.02
CA LEU A 31 -14.17 -12.31 -10.48
C LEU A 31 -15.25 -13.40 -10.65
N LYS A 32 -14.85 -14.67 -10.87
CA LYS A 32 -15.78 -15.78 -11.10
C LYS A 32 -16.03 -16.61 -9.86
N ASP A 33 -14.99 -16.80 -9.02
CA ASP A 33 -15.07 -17.74 -7.90
C ASP A 33 -15.55 -17.10 -6.60
N PHE A 34 -15.56 -15.75 -6.53
CA PHE A 34 -15.94 -15.03 -5.31
C PHE A 34 -16.94 -13.90 -5.59
N THR A 35 -17.80 -13.66 -4.60
CA THR A 35 -18.72 -12.52 -4.57
C THR A 35 -18.36 -11.60 -3.41
N PRO A 36 -18.13 -10.29 -3.64
CA PRO A 36 -17.80 -9.35 -2.58
C PRO A 36 -19.00 -9.13 -1.65
N VAL A 37 -18.72 -9.05 -0.35
CA VAL A 37 -19.71 -8.76 0.70
C VAL A 37 -19.56 -7.32 1.20
N VAL A 38 -18.36 -6.95 1.66
CA VAL A 38 -18.10 -5.64 2.26
C VAL A 38 -16.62 -5.25 2.17
N LEU A 39 -16.37 -3.97 1.96
CA LEU A 39 -15.05 -3.36 2.11
C LEU A 39 -14.91 -2.90 3.57
N VAL A 40 -13.99 -3.51 4.32
CA VAL A 40 -13.82 -3.26 5.76
C VAL A 40 -12.77 -2.19 6.03
N THR A 41 -11.67 -2.22 5.26
CA THR A 41 -10.54 -1.31 5.51
C THR A 41 -10.03 -0.68 4.22
N LYS A 42 -9.65 0.60 4.32
CA LYS A 42 -8.77 1.29 3.37
C LYS A 42 -7.59 1.83 4.17
N VAL A 43 -6.40 1.34 3.89
CA VAL A 43 -5.19 1.70 4.60
C VAL A 43 -4.22 2.36 3.63
N PRO A 44 -4.11 3.70 3.64
CA PRO A 44 -3.08 4.39 2.89
C PRO A 44 -1.68 3.97 3.33
N LEU A 45 -0.73 4.09 2.43
CA LEU A 45 0.69 3.95 2.74
C LEU A 45 1.26 5.33 3.08
N ILE A 46 2.42 5.34 3.71
CA ILE A 46 3.21 6.54 3.92
C ILE A 46 4.60 6.32 3.34
N ILE A 47 5.14 7.32 2.67
CA ILE A 47 6.52 7.30 2.18
C ILE A 47 7.40 7.84 3.29
N VAL A 48 8.27 6.99 3.82
CA VAL A 48 9.10 7.34 4.99
C VAL A 48 10.59 7.20 4.71
N THR A 49 11.38 8.03 5.39
CA THR A 49 12.84 7.94 5.45
C THR A 49 13.32 8.06 6.89
N ALA A 50 14.59 7.73 7.18
CA ALA A 50 15.17 7.96 8.51
C ALA A 50 15.11 9.45 8.88
N ALA A 51 14.84 9.78 10.14
CA ALA A 51 14.73 11.18 10.57
C ALA A 51 16.02 12.00 10.34
N ASN A 52 17.19 11.35 10.45
CA ASN A 52 18.51 11.95 10.19
C ASN A 52 18.92 11.90 8.70
N SER A 53 18.07 11.38 7.80
CA SER A 53 18.33 11.40 6.37
C SER A 53 18.50 12.84 5.85
N PRO A 54 19.39 13.08 4.87
CA PRO A 54 19.49 14.38 4.19
C PRO A 54 18.20 14.74 3.42
N VAL A 55 17.43 13.75 3.02
CA VAL A 55 16.13 13.95 2.32
C VAL A 55 15.08 14.44 3.31
N LYS A 56 14.54 15.63 3.06
CA LYS A 56 13.60 16.29 3.98
C LYS A 56 12.15 16.26 3.48
N ASP A 57 11.95 16.13 2.19
CA ASP A 57 10.63 16.10 1.53
C ASP A 57 10.66 15.21 0.27
N LEU A 58 9.48 14.97 -0.30
CA LEU A 58 9.34 14.11 -1.47
C LEU A 58 9.97 14.71 -2.74
N ARG A 59 10.00 16.03 -2.89
CA ARG A 59 10.64 16.71 -4.03
C ARG A 59 12.15 16.47 -4.03
N GLN A 60 12.77 16.54 -2.85
CA GLN A 60 14.20 16.24 -2.70
C GLN A 60 14.50 14.77 -3.02
N LEU A 61 13.63 13.83 -2.60
CA LEU A 61 13.77 12.42 -2.96
C LEU A 61 13.75 12.24 -4.49
N VAL A 62 12.75 12.82 -5.16
CA VAL A 62 12.60 12.75 -6.61
C VAL A 62 13.78 13.42 -7.32
N SER A 63 14.22 14.58 -6.85
CA SER A 63 15.41 15.26 -7.40
C SER A 63 16.68 14.42 -7.30
N LEU A 64 16.87 13.76 -6.15
CA LEU A 64 18.00 12.86 -5.94
C LEU A 64 17.93 11.61 -6.82
N ALA A 65 16.73 11.03 -6.99
CA ALA A 65 16.49 9.88 -7.86
C ALA A 65 16.71 10.24 -9.34
N LYS A 66 16.40 11.47 -9.78
CA LYS A 66 16.71 11.98 -11.12
C LYS A 66 18.21 12.16 -11.33
N ALA A 67 18.91 12.70 -10.32
CA ALA A 67 20.36 12.92 -10.40
C ALA A 67 21.15 11.60 -10.35
N LYS A 68 20.61 10.55 -9.72
CA LYS A 68 21.26 9.25 -9.51
C LYS A 68 20.30 8.10 -9.85
N PRO A 69 19.97 7.88 -11.15
CA PRO A 69 19.02 6.86 -11.55
C PRO A 69 19.43 5.45 -11.06
N GLY A 70 18.49 4.75 -10.41
CA GLY A 70 18.70 3.40 -9.88
C GLY A 70 19.52 3.30 -8.61
N GLN A 71 20.02 4.41 -8.04
CA GLN A 71 20.79 4.39 -6.79
C GLN A 71 19.90 4.58 -5.55
N ILE A 72 18.73 5.15 -5.69
CA ILE A 72 17.77 5.30 -4.59
C ILE A 72 17.02 3.99 -4.41
N THR A 73 17.11 3.44 -3.22
CA THR A 73 16.44 2.18 -2.85
C THR A 73 15.13 2.46 -2.14
N PHE A 74 14.09 1.68 -2.47
CA PHE A 74 12.83 1.68 -1.72
C PHE A 74 12.44 0.29 -1.25
N GLY A 75 12.06 0.18 0.01
CA GLY A 75 11.60 -1.05 0.63
C GLY A 75 10.09 -1.25 0.51
N SER A 76 9.69 -2.49 0.28
CA SER A 76 8.28 -2.90 0.26
C SER A 76 8.02 -4.12 1.14
N ALA A 77 6.75 -4.44 1.38
CA ALA A 77 6.34 -5.65 2.09
C ALA A 77 6.53 -6.95 1.27
N GLY A 78 7.09 -6.84 0.06
CA GLY A 78 7.39 -7.97 -0.82
C GLY A 78 6.97 -7.71 -2.27
N ASN A 79 7.42 -8.59 -3.17
CA ASN A 79 7.05 -8.53 -4.58
C ASN A 79 5.52 -8.65 -4.75
N GLY A 80 4.93 -7.79 -5.59
CA GLY A 80 3.48 -7.78 -5.82
C GLY A 80 2.65 -7.26 -4.64
N SER A 81 3.28 -6.71 -3.58
CA SER A 81 2.55 -6.04 -2.50
C SER A 81 2.06 -4.65 -2.93
N GLY A 82 1.08 -4.10 -2.20
CA GLY A 82 0.60 -2.74 -2.41
C GLY A 82 1.72 -1.69 -2.30
N SER A 83 2.67 -1.89 -1.38
CA SER A 83 3.84 -1.01 -1.22
C SER A 83 4.84 -1.10 -2.38
N HIS A 84 5.01 -2.29 -2.98
CA HIS A 84 5.80 -2.43 -4.19
C HIS A 84 5.19 -1.63 -5.34
N LEU A 85 3.90 -1.86 -5.64
CA LEU A 85 3.21 -1.15 -6.73
C LEU A 85 3.12 0.35 -6.49
N ALA A 86 2.96 0.79 -5.23
CA ALA A 86 2.99 2.21 -4.89
C ALA A 86 4.35 2.86 -5.22
N GLY A 87 5.45 2.17 -4.93
CA GLY A 87 6.80 2.63 -5.27
C GLY A 87 7.04 2.69 -6.79
N GLU A 88 6.59 1.69 -7.53
CA GLU A 88 6.69 1.66 -8.99
C GLU A 88 5.80 2.73 -9.65
N LEU A 89 4.59 2.94 -9.12
CA LEU A 89 3.70 4.01 -9.57
C LEU A 89 4.34 5.39 -9.35
N LEU A 90 4.93 5.62 -8.16
CA LEU A 90 5.66 6.86 -7.87
C LEU A 90 6.82 7.04 -8.85
N SER A 91 7.61 6.00 -9.08
CA SER A 91 8.73 6.04 -10.02
C SER A 91 8.28 6.42 -11.43
N THR A 92 7.20 5.81 -11.90
CA THR A 92 6.61 6.05 -13.23
C THR A 92 6.07 7.48 -13.35
N MET A 93 5.23 7.92 -12.39
CA MET A 93 4.59 9.23 -12.47
C MET A 93 5.56 10.38 -12.23
N ALA A 94 6.61 10.19 -11.42
CA ALA A 94 7.65 11.19 -11.20
C ALA A 94 8.76 11.15 -12.27
N GLY A 95 8.75 10.17 -13.18
CA GLY A 95 9.77 10.00 -14.22
C GLY A 95 11.16 9.72 -13.64
N VAL A 96 11.24 8.84 -12.62
CA VAL A 96 12.49 8.47 -11.96
C VAL A 96 12.70 6.96 -11.98
N LYS A 97 13.94 6.52 -11.76
CA LYS A 97 14.30 5.12 -11.57
C LYS A 97 14.79 4.92 -10.14
N MET A 98 14.02 4.20 -9.34
CA MET A 98 14.42 3.72 -8.02
C MET A 98 14.66 2.21 -8.05
N ASN A 99 15.41 1.69 -7.08
CA ASN A 99 15.72 0.27 -6.97
C ASN A 99 14.85 -0.36 -5.87
N HIS A 100 14.01 -1.31 -6.24
CA HIS A 100 13.12 -2.00 -5.30
C HIS A 100 13.87 -3.04 -4.47
N VAL A 101 13.63 -3.04 -3.16
CA VAL A 101 14.13 -4.03 -2.20
C VAL A 101 12.93 -4.71 -1.53
N PRO A 102 12.62 -5.97 -1.88
CA PRO A 102 11.50 -6.69 -1.30
C PRO A 102 11.84 -7.27 0.09
N TYR A 103 10.92 -7.09 1.04
CA TYR A 103 10.99 -7.65 2.39
C TYR A 103 9.82 -8.62 2.64
N LYS A 104 9.85 -9.30 3.79
CA LYS A 104 8.73 -10.14 4.27
C LYS A 104 7.81 -9.35 5.20
N GLY A 105 7.22 -8.26 4.70
CA GLY A 105 6.33 -7.36 5.45
C GLY A 105 6.93 -5.98 5.74
N ASP A 106 6.14 -5.11 6.38
CA ASP A 106 6.54 -3.73 6.68
C ASP A 106 7.66 -3.65 7.74
N ALA A 107 7.61 -4.49 8.78
CA ALA A 107 8.53 -4.39 9.91
C ALA A 107 10.02 -4.49 9.53
N PRO A 108 10.48 -5.49 8.75
CA PRO A 108 11.89 -5.56 8.34
C PRO A 108 12.29 -4.40 7.42
N SER A 109 11.41 -3.92 6.53
CA SER A 109 11.73 -2.76 5.69
C SER A 109 11.87 -1.47 6.51
N LEU A 110 11.06 -1.30 7.56
CA LEU A 110 11.17 -0.18 8.51
C LEU A 110 12.48 -0.24 9.30
N THR A 111 12.91 -1.43 9.71
CA THR A 111 14.20 -1.63 10.39
C THR A 111 15.36 -1.16 9.52
N ASP A 112 15.36 -1.51 8.25
CA ASP A 112 16.42 -1.16 7.31
C ASP A 112 16.41 0.33 6.92
N VAL A 113 15.24 0.98 6.88
CA VAL A 113 15.17 2.45 6.75
C VAL A 113 15.74 3.12 7.99
N LEU A 114 15.40 2.66 9.19
CA LEU A 114 15.94 3.20 10.45
C LEU A 114 17.47 3.04 10.51
N GLY A 115 17.98 1.90 10.05
CA GLY A 115 19.41 1.62 9.91
C GLY A 115 20.09 2.25 8.70
N GLN A 116 19.34 3.01 7.86
CA GLN A 116 19.83 3.64 6.62
C GLN A 116 20.45 2.65 5.62
N GLN A 117 20.04 1.37 5.68
CA GLN A 117 20.42 0.34 4.69
C GLN A 117 19.68 0.55 3.36
N ILE A 118 18.48 1.13 3.42
CA ILE A 118 17.71 1.61 2.28
C ILE A 118 17.29 3.07 2.50
N ASN A 119 17.02 3.78 1.40
CA ASN A 119 16.74 5.21 1.47
C ASN A 119 15.35 5.54 1.97
N VAL A 120 14.34 4.80 1.49
CA VAL A 120 12.93 5.00 1.84
C VAL A 120 12.20 3.66 1.94
N ALA A 121 11.04 3.65 2.61
CA ALA A 121 10.07 2.56 2.55
C ALA A 121 8.67 3.13 2.38
N LEU A 122 7.76 2.26 1.94
CA LEU A 122 6.35 2.59 1.76
C LEU A 122 5.46 1.68 2.64
N PRO A 123 5.62 1.70 3.97
CA PRO A 123 4.79 0.89 4.85
C PRO A 123 3.33 1.36 4.83
N THR A 124 2.43 0.49 5.30
CA THR A 124 1.09 0.92 5.67
C THR A 124 1.15 2.02 6.72
N SER A 125 0.19 2.94 6.70
CA SER A 125 0.13 4.01 7.71
C SER A 125 0.06 3.44 9.13
N LEU A 126 -0.60 2.30 9.32
CA LEU A 126 -0.67 1.61 10.62
C LEU A 126 0.71 1.18 11.12
N ALA A 127 1.55 0.62 10.24
CA ALA A 127 2.88 0.13 10.61
C ALA A 127 3.90 1.27 10.78
N GLY A 128 3.84 2.29 9.93
CA GLY A 128 4.85 3.36 9.91
C GLY A 128 4.58 4.51 10.90
N MET A 129 3.32 4.78 11.21
CA MET A 129 2.93 5.93 12.04
C MET A 129 3.56 5.97 13.44
N PRO A 130 3.69 4.86 14.19
CA PRO A 130 4.36 4.89 15.50
C PRO A 130 5.80 5.41 15.42
N GLN A 131 6.54 5.04 14.38
CA GLN A 131 7.92 5.48 14.16
C GLN A 131 8.01 6.95 13.71
N VAL A 132 7.02 7.42 12.95
CA VAL A 132 6.90 8.83 12.57
C VAL A 132 6.57 9.70 13.79
N LYS A 133 5.58 9.29 14.59
CA LYS A 133 5.18 10.01 15.82
C LYS A 133 6.29 10.05 16.88
N SER A 134 7.10 9.01 16.97
CA SER A 134 8.27 8.98 17.88
C SER A 134 9.48 9.77 17.34
N GLY A 135 9.38 10.36 16.15
CA GLY A 135 10.47 11.13 15.55
C GLY A 135 11.64 10.30 15.01
N LYS A 136 11.52 8.97 14.95
CA LYS A 136 12.55 8.08 14.41
C LYS A 136 12.55 8.04 12.88
N LEU A 137 11.37 8.18 12.28
CA LEU A 137 11.19 8.31 10.84
C LEU A 137 10.57 9.67 10.50
N ARG A 138 10.85 10.14 9.29
CA ARG A 138 10.20 11.28 8.66
C ARG A 138 9.26 10.79 7.59
N ALA A 139 7.98 11.20 7.66
CA ALA A 139 7.04 11.02 6.58
C ALA A 139 7.25 12.10 5.52
N LEU A 140 7.43 11.69 4.26
CA LEU A 140 7.65 12.58 3.12
C LEU A 140 6.33 12.89 2.40
N ALA A 141 5.43 11.91 2.32
CA ALA A 141 4.08 12.05 1.77
C ALA A 141 3.19 10.87 2.21
N VAL A 142 1.87 11.07 2.07
CA VAL A 142 0.86 10.01 2.14
C VAL A 142 0.40 9.63 0.72
N THR A 143 0.03 8.36 0.54
CA THR A 143 -0.32 7.81 -0.78
C THR A 143 -1.82 7.89 -1.11
N SER A 144 -2.61 8.47 -0.22
CA SER A 144 -4.04 8.74 -0.40
C SER A 144 -4.28 10.05 -1.14
N LYS A 145 -5.48 10.22 -1.73
CA LYS A 145 -5.90 11.47 -2.38
C LYS A 145 -6.01 12.66 -1.43
N THR A 146 -6.22 12.40 -0.15
CA THR A 146 -6.31 13.42 0.90
C THR A 146 -5.31 13.13 2.00
N ARG A 147 -4.87 14.16 2.72
CA ARG A 147 -4.01 14.02 3.89
C ARG A 147 -4.68 13.17 4.96
N LEU A 148 -3.89 12.46 5.73
CA LEU A 148 -4.40 11.68 6.86
C LEU A 148 -4.71 12.62 8.05
N PRO A 149 -5.87 12.51 8.69
CA PRO A 149 -6.19 13.29 9.90
C PRO A 149 -5.16 13.09 11.02
N SER A 150 -4.51 11.93 11.06
CA SER A 150 -3.48 11.60 12.04
C SER A 150 -2.08 12.14 11.70
N LEU A 151 -1.89 12.68 10.48
CA LEU A 151 -0.67 13.30 9.96
C LEU A 151 -1.03 14.53 9.10
N PRO A 152 -1.65 15.57 9.68
CA PRO A 152 -2.23 16.69 8.91
C PRO A 152 -1.16 17.52 8.18
N ASP A 153 0.06 17.54 8.69
CA ASP A 153 1.17 18.31 8.11
C ASP A 153 1.90 17.54 6.98
N VAL A 154 1.62 16.24 6.79
CA VAL A 154 2.24 15.44 5.76
C VAL A 154 1.42 15.55 4.46
N PRO A 155 2.01 16.07 3.37
CA PRO A 155 1.29 16.25 2.13
C PRO A 155 0.93 14.91 1.46
N THR A 156 -0.03 14.93 0.55
CA THR A 156 -0.22 13.84 -0.41
C THR A 156 0.91 13.85 -1.45
N VAL A 157 1.07 12.75 -2.19
CA VAL A 157 2.05 12.71 -3.30
C VAL A 157 1.71 13.76 -4.36
N ASP A 158 0.42 13.92 -4.69
CA ASP A 158 -0.05 14.93 -5.65
C ASP A 158 0.31 16.36 -5.20
N GLU A 159 0.04 16.71 -3.95
CA GLU A 159 0.40 18.02 -3.38
C GLU A 159 1.92 18.23 -3.36
N ALA A 160 2.67 17.21 -2.95
CA ALA A 160 4.12 17.31 -2.81
C ALA A 160 4.83 17.51 -4.16
N LEU A 161 4.36 16.85 -5.23
CA LEU A 161 5.02 16.86 -6.54
C LEU A 161 4.34 17.79 -7.55
N GLY A 162 3.13 18.28 -7.28
CA GLY A 162 2.33 19.05 -8.23
C GLY A 162 1.85 18.19 -9.41
N ILE A 163 1.53 16.93 -9.14
CA ILE A 163 0.97 15.97 -10.12
C ILE A 163 -0.48 15.67 -9.74
N ASN A 164 -1.20 14.94 -10.60
CA ASN A 164 -2.58 14.55 -10.35
C ASN A 164 -2.77 13.07 -10.63
N GLY A 165 -3.58 12.41 -9.78
CA GLY A 165 -4.05 11.06 -10.01
C GLY A 165 -3.20 9.98 -9.35
N TYR A 166 -2.22 10.33 -8.52
CA TYR A 166 -1.54 9.35 -7.70
C TYR A 166 -2.43 8.91 -6.54
N GLU A 167 -2.76 7.64 -6.51
CA GLU A 167 -3.41 7.01 -5.36
C GLU A 167 -2.93 5.56 -5.22
N ALA A 168 -2.42 5.20 -4.05
CA ALA A 168 -2.05 3.84 -3.71
C ALA A 168 -2.52 3.53 -2.28
N VAL A 169 -3.63 2.79 -2.19
CA VAL A 169 -4.28 2.45 -0.92
C VAL A 169 -4.40 0.93 -0.84
N SER A 170 -3.90 0.35 0.24
CA SER A 170 -4.21 -1.04 0.55
C SER A 170 -5.66 -1.14 1.02
N TRP A 171 -6.31 -2.24 0.71
CA TRP A 171 -7.67 -2.48 1.16
C TRP A 171 -7.85 -3.91 1.66
N GLY A 172 -8.82 -4.12 2.53
CA GLY A 172 -9.27 -5.41 2.99
C GLY A 172 -10.78 -5.45 3.07
N GLY A 173 -11.34 -6.62 2.81
CA GLY A 173 -12.78 -6.83 2.82
C GLY A 173 -13.14 -8.29 2.95
N PHE A 174 -14.42 -8.59 2.94
CA PHE A 174 -14.91 -9.95 2.95
C PHE A 174 -15.54 -10.32 1.62
N MET A 175 -15.25 -11.53 1.18
CA MET A 175 -15.86 -12.20 0.04
C MET A 175 -16.40 -13.56 0.46
N VAL A 176 -17.39 -14.05 -0.27
CA VAL A 176 -17.96 -15.40 -0.15
C VAL A 176 -17.79 -16.16 -1.46
N PRO A 177 -17.88 -17.51 -1.48
CA PRO A 177 -17.89 -18.26 -2.72
C PRO A 177 -18.99 -17.78 -3.66
N SER A 178 -18.71 -17.76 -4.96
CA SER A 178 -19.74 -17.44 -5.96
C SER A 178 -20.91 -18.44 -5.85
N GLY A 179 -22.14 -17.95 -6.12
CA GLY A 179 -23.36 -18.75 -5.91
C GLY A 179 -23.97 -18.64 -4.51
N THR A 180 -23.31 -17.97 -3.56
CA THR A 180 -23.94 -17.64 -2.26
C THR A 180 -25.18 -16.75 -2.50
N SER A 181 -26.30 -17.05 -1.85
CA SER A 181 -27.56 -16.35 -2.09
C SER A 181 -27.47 -14.86 -1.72
N GLN A 182 -28.15 -14.01 -2.49
CA GLN A 182 -28.20 -12.57 -2.26
C GLN A 182 -28.76 -12.21 -0.87
N ALA A 183 -29.68 -13.01 -0.33
CA ALA A 183 -30.22 -12.81 1.01
C ALA A 183 -29.14 -12.97 2.10
N ILE A 184 -28.27 -13.96 1.95
CA ILE A 184 -27.13 -14.17 2.87
C ILE A 184 -26.13 -13.02 2.74
N ILE A 185 -25.76 -12.64 1.51
CA ILE A 185 -24.83 -11.54 1.24
C ILE A 185 -25.36 -10.22 1.83
N ALA A 186 -26.62 -9.90 1.58
CA ALA A 186 -27.25 -8.68 2.09
C ALA A 186 -27.28 -8.65 3.64
N LYS A 187 -27.60 -9.78 4.27
CA LYS A 187 -27.58 -9.90 5.73
C LYS A 187 -26.17 -9.69 6.28
N MET A 188 -25.17 -10.36 5.71
CA MET A 188 -23.76 -10.17 6.11
C MET A 188 -23.33 -8.72 5.94
N ASN A 189 -23.57 -8.11 4.77
CA ASN A 189 -23.23 -6.72 4.51
C ASN A 189 -23.88 -5.78 5.55
N SER A 190 -25.18 -5.98 5.85
CA SER A 190 -25.89 -5.18 6.86
C SER A 190 -25.29 -5.33 8.26
N GLU A 191 -24.88 -6.54 8.66
CA GLU A 191 -24.28 -6.76 10.00
C GLU A 191 -22.86 -6.16 10.12
N PHE A 192 -22.05 -6.25 9.06
CA PHE A 192 -20.70 -5.68 9.05
C PHE A 192 -20.68 -4.14 8.98
N ASN A 193 -21.77 -3.50 8.57
CA ASN A 193 -21.85 -2.03 8.49
C ASN A 193 -22.53 -1.38 9.71
N LYS A 194 -22.84 -2.16 10.76
CA LYS A 194 -23.33 -1.63 12.05
C LYS A 194 -22.19 -1.16 12.93
#